data_63009645fc4629e13403de3e9b49fbd8
#
_entry.id   63009645fc4629e13403de3e9b49fbd8
#
_cell.length_a   1.000
_cell.length_b   1.000
_cell.length_c   1.000
_cell.angle_alpha   90.00
_cell.angle_beta   90.00
_cell.angle_gamma   90.00
#
_symmetry.space_group_name_H-M   'P 1'
#
loop_
_entity.id
_entity.type
_entity.pdbx_description
1 polymer ?
#
loop_
_entity_poly.entity_id
_entity_poly.type
_entity_poly.pdbx_seq_one_letter_code
_entity_poly.pdbx_strand_id
1 'polypeptide(L)'
;MGNLSTKKYDSVVVGYKDSDDAAIVRDNHGNYIVQTVDFFTPIVDDPYSFGQIAAANSLSDIYAMGGQPLFALNIVGFPINDLPKSILTQILQGGEDKAQEAGIPIVGGHSVDDREPKYGLVVTGEIAKNELWVNSRAKEGDKIILTKPLGTGIISTAIKKNIATDDIIQVAIESMSTLNKYAADILKQVKVHAVTDISGFGLLGHLREICEASKVSAKINFKNLEYLPGTKKLAKDGFVPGGTKRNLDYVRDITRFNN
;
A
#
# COMPACT_ATOMS: atom_id res chain seq x y z
N MET A 1 -0.98 2.55 -18.67
CA MET A 1 -0.12 1.49 -19.27
C MET A 1 -0.84 0.59 -20.30
N GLY A 2 -2.15 0.68 -20.44
CA GLY A 2 -2.95 -0.21 -21.32
C GLY A 2 -2.61 -0.24 -22.83
N ASN A 3 -1.84 0.73 -23.33
CA ASN A 3 -1.47 0.83 -24.76
C ASN A 3 -0.07 0.27 -25.06
N LEU A 4 0.63 -0.31 -24.08
CA LEU A 4 1.91 -0.93 -24.33
C LEU A 4 1.72 -2.31 -24.97
N SER A 5 2.31 -2.49 -26.18
CA SER A 5 2.42 -3.82 -26.77
C SER A 5 3.46 -4.61 -26.01
N THR A 6 3.04 -5.65 -25.29
CA THR A 6 3.94 -6.50 -24.53
C THR A 6 4.02 -7.89 -25.13
N LYS A 7 5.24 -8.35 -25.34
CA LYS A 7 5.50 -9.76 -25.62
C LYS A 7 5.13 -10.57 -24.38
N LYS A 8 4.41 -11.68 -24.57
CA LYS A 8 4.16 -12.62 -23.48
C LYS A 8 5.43 -13.40 -23.16
N TYR A 9 5.73 -13.53 -21.89
CA TYR A 9 6.82 -14.37 -21.37
C TYR A 9 6.21 -15.41 -20.45
N ASP A 10 6.58 -16.68 -20.63
CA ASP A 10 6.05 -17.80 -19.84
C ASP A 10 6.48 -17.74 -18.36
N SER A 11 7.54 -17.00 -18.06
CA SER A 11 8.01 -16.74 -16.71
C SER A 11 7.15 -15.73 -15.95
N VAL A 12 6.38 -14.88 -16.60
CA VAL A 12 5.51 -13.88 -15.96
C VAL A 12 4.21 -14.56 -15.53
N VAL A 13 4.01 -14.65 -14.21
CA VAL A 13 2.82 -15.27 -13.59
C VAL A 13 1.75 -14.23 -13.29
N VAL A 14 2.15 -13.07 -12.75
CA VAL A 14 1.30 -11.90 -12.51
C VAL A 14 2.05 -10.68 -13.03
N GLY A 15 1.41 -9.88 -13.84
CA GLY A 15 2.00 -8.69 -14.44
C GLY A 15 1.08 -7.48 -14.32
N TYR A 16 1.52 -6.33 -14.77
CA TYR A 16 0.83 -5.04 -14.63
C TYR A 16 -0.60 -5.00 -15.26
N LYS A 17 -1.00 -6.01 -16.05
CA LYS A 17 -2.35 -6.09 -16.63
C LYS A 17 -3.37 -6.71 -15.68
N ASP A 18 -2.90 -7.40 -14.66
CA ASP A 18 -3.74 -8.18 -13.77
C ASP A 18 -4.31 -7.33 -12.64
N SER A 19 -3.75 -6.10 -12.43
CA SER A 19 -4.14 -5.15 -11.36
C SER A 19 -4.01 -5.76 -9.95
N ASP A 20 -3.04 -6.68 -9.81
CA ASP A 20 -2.61 -7.20 -8.50
C ASP A 20 -1.54 -6.28 -7.90
N ASP A 21 -1.29 -6.40 -6.60
CA ASP A 21 -0.46 -5.46 -5.83
C ASP A 21 1.03 -5.54 -6.23
N ALA A 22 1.54 -6.71 -6.63
CA ALA A 22 2.92 -6.89 -7.06
C ALA A 22 3.07 -7.78 -8.29
N ALA A 23 4.21 -7.64 -8.99
CA ALA A 23 4.58 -8.51 -10.08
C ALA A 23 5.12 -9.85 -9.56
N ILE A 24 4.76 -10.94 -10.25
CA ILE A 24 5.27 -12.28 -9.96
C ILE A 24 5.91 -12.89 -11.17
N VAL A 25 7.15 -13.33 -10.99
CA VAL A 25 7.94 -14.00 -12.01
C VAL A 25 8.37 -15.37 -11.51
N ARG A 26 8.36 -16.36 -12.39
CA ARG A 26 8.91 -17.68 -12.10
C ARG A 26 10.40 -17.71 -12.45
N ASP A 27 11.22 -18.13 -11.49
CA ASP A 27 12.64 -18.36 -11.73
C ASP A 27 12.90 -19.65 -12.54
N ASN A 28 14.16 -19.91 -12.85
CA ASN A 28 14.56 -21.10 -13.62
C ASN A 28 14.36 -22.44 -12.86
N HIS A 29 14.12 -22.39 -11.55
CA HIS A 29 13.83 -23.55 -10.70
C HIS A 29 12.33 -23.73 -10.48
N GLY A 30 11.52 -22.79 -11.00
CA GLY A 30 10.07 -22.81 -10.87
C GLY A 30 9.54 -22.18 -9.58
N ASN A 31 10.36 -21.48 -8.80
CA ASN A 31 9.95 -20.71 -7.64
C ASN A 31 9.30 -19.38 -8.08
N TYR A 32 8.41 -18.85 -7.26
CA TYR A 32 7.80 -17.55 -7.49
C TYR A 32 8.59 -16.46 -6.76
N ILE A 33 9.10 -15.53 -7.54
CA ILE A 33 9.69 -14.28 -7.05
C ILE A 33 8.62 -13.19 -7.18
N VAL A 34 8.32 -12.52 -6.08
CA VAL A 34 7.44 -11.36 -6.02
C VAL A 34 8.28 -10.09 -5.92
N GLN A 35 7.93 -9.07 -6.69
CA GLN A 35 8.64 -7.79 -6.65
C GLN A 35 7.67 -6.63 -6.83
N THR A 36 7.86 -5.62 -6.00
CA THR A 36 7.15 -4.35 -6.08
C THR A 36 8.11 -3.16 -5.99
N VAL A 37 7.63 -1.99 -6.35
CA VAL A 37 8.28 -0.70 -6.17
C VAL A 37 7.25 0.35 -5.83
N ASP A 38 7.40 0.93 -4.64
CA ASP A 38 6.58 2.04 -4.18
C ASP A 38 7.43 3.14 -3.59
N PHE A 39 7.16 4.38 -3.99
CA PHE A 39 7.78 5.57 -3.41
C PHE A 39 6.85 6.78 -3.58
N PHE A 40 6.88 7.70 -2.64
CA PHE A 40 6.01 8.87 -2.66
C PHE A 40 6.62 10.05 -1.89
N THR A 41 5.99 11.20 -2.00
CA THR A 41 6.37 12.43 -1.27
C THR A 41 5.88 12.39 0.17
N PRO A 42 6.47 13.17 1.11
CA PRO A 42 6.06 13.17 2.50
C PRO A 42 4.56 13.41 2.71
N ILE A 43 3.98 12.59 3.54
CA ILE A 43 2.57 12.66 3.96
C ILE A 43 2.42 13.03 5.44
N VAL A 44 3.53 13.06 6.15
CA VAL A 44 3.69 13.56 7.53
C VAL A 44 4.94 14.43 7.59
N ASP A 45 5.06 15.29 8.60
CA ASP A 45 6.15 16.27 8.69
C ASP A 45 7.42 15.68 9.32
N ASP A 46 7.28 14.67 10.20
CA ASP A 46 8.42 14.01 10.84
C ASP A 46 9.16 13.10 9.85
N PRO A 47 10.45 13.36 9.55
CA PRO A 47 11.20 12.61 8.54
C PRO A 47 11.38 11.13 8.89
N TYR A 48 11.57 10.81 10.16
CA TYR A 48 11.72 9.42 10.60
C TYR A 48 10.43 8.63 10.40
N SER A 49 9.30 9.19 10.85
CA SER A 49 7.97 8.59 10.64
C SER A 49 7.63 8.44 9.16
N PHE A 50 8.00 9.43 8.32
CA PHE A 50 7.83 9.32 6.87
C PHE A 50 8.60 8.12 6.31
N GLY A 51 9.86 7.93 6.74
CA GLY A 51 10.69 6.78 6.37
C GLY A 51 10.03 5.45 6.74
N GLN A 52 9.51 5.35 7.97
CA GLN A 52 8.80 4.16 8.43
C GLN A 52 7.54 3.87 7.60
N ILE A 53 6.73 4.88 7.33
CA ILE A 53 5.48 4.74 6.57
C ILE A 53 5.79 4.32 5.13
N ALA A 54 6.79 4.92 4.50
CA ALA A 54 7.18 4.60 3.13
C ALA A 54 7.65 3.14 2.99
N ALA A 55 8.48 2.68 3.93
CA ALA A 55 8.93 1.29 3.95
C ALA A 55 7.79 0.31 4.24
N ALA A 56 6.91 0.63 5.21
CA ALA A 56 5.74 -0.20 5.52
C ALA A 56 4.79 -0.33 4.32
N ASN A 57 4.59 0.75 3.57
CA ASN A 57 3.78 0.76 2.35
C ASN A 57 4.41 -0.12 1.25
N SER A 58 5.72 0.03 0.98
CA SER A 58 6.39 -0.80 -0.04
C SER A 58 6.42 -2.30 0.32
N LEU A 59 6.46 -2.63 1.61
CA LEU A 59 6.39 -4.02 2.10
C LEU A 59 4.98 -4.60 2.01
N SER A 60 3.96 -3.74 2.02
CA SER A 60 2.55 -4.14 2.07
C SER A 60 2.12 -4.98 0.87
N ASP A 61 2.56 -4.62 -0.33
CA ASP A 61 2.25 -5.35 -1.57
C ASP A 61 2.74 -6.81 -1.51
N ILE A 62 3.94 -7.03 -0.94
CA ILE A 62 4.48 -8.39 -0.78
C ILE A 62 3.57 -9.22 0.11
N TYR A 63 3.11 -8.64 1.24
CA TYR A 63 2.20 -9.30 2.17
C TYR A 63 0.81 -9.53 1.57
N ALA A 64 0.30 -8.57 0.77
CA ALA A 64 -0.99 -8.70 0.09
C ALA A 64 -1.00 -9.86 -0.92
N MET A 65 0.14 -10.12 -1.56
CA MET A 65 0.31 -11.26 -2.47
C MET A 65 0.55 -12.62 -1.75
N GLY A 66 0.59 -12.65 -0.41
CA GLY A 66 0.93 -13.84 0.38
C GLY A 66 2.44 -14.12 0.48
N GLY A 67 3.26 -13.20 -0.01
CA GLY A 67 4.71 -13.32 -0.08
C GLY A 67 5.43 -13.12 1.25
N GLN A 68 6.68 -13.54 1.27
CA GLN A 68 7.65 -13.25 2.31
C GLN A 68 8.75 -12.36 1.72
N PRO A 69 8.95 -11.12 2.22
CA PRO A 69 10.03 -10.28 1.75
C PRO A 69 11.39 -10.88 2.11
N LEU A 70 12.38 -10.72 1.22
CA LEU A 70 13.75 -11.23 1.37
C LEU A 70 14.76 -10.11 1.56
N PHE A 71 14.66 -9.05 0.76
CA PHE A 71 15.52 -7.87 0.86
C PHE A 71 14.85 -6.68 0.16
N ALA A 72 15.41 -5.49 0.40
CA ALA A 72 14.95 -4.28 -0.25
C ALA A 72 16.10 -3.42 -0.79
N LEU A 73 15.76 -2.50 -1.71
CA LEU A 73 16.61 -1.43 -2.21
C LEU A 73 15.92 -0.08 -1.97
N ASN A 74 16.67 0.90 -1.48
CA ASN A 74 16.17 2.27 -1.33
C ASN A 74 15.96 2.96 -2.68
N ILE A 75 14.86 3.68 -2.83
CA ILE A 75 14.65 4.69 -3.88
C ILE A 75 14.51 6.04 -3.20
N VAL A 76 15.38 6.98 -3.57
CA VAL A 76 15.48 8.29 -2.92
C VAL A 76 15.49 9.40 -3.96
N GLY A 77 14.55 10.32 -3.88
CA GLY A 77 14.66 11.67 -4.44
C GLY A 77 14.86 12.67 -3.30
N PHE A 78 15.89 13.50 -3.34
CA PHE A 78 16.15 14.43 -2.23
C PHE A 78 16.80 15.74 -2.70
N PRO A 79 16.28 16.90 -2.28
CA PRO A 79 16.85 18.22 -2.63
C PRO A 79 18.09 18.48 -1.78
N ILE A 80 19.22 17.90 -2.18
CA ILE A 80 20.45 17.85 -1.38
C ILE A 80 21.06 19.22 -1.11
N ASN A 81 20.75 20.22 -1.93
CA ASN A 81 21.22 21.58 -1.79
C ASN A 81 20.27 22.47 -0.97
N ASP A 82 19.00 22.07 -0.81
CA ASP A 82 17.96 22.88 -0.18
C ASP A 82 17.60 22.40 1.23
N LEU A 83 17.79 21.12 1.53
CA LEU A 83 17.46 20.53 2.82
C LEU A 83 18.70 19.93 3.52
N PRO A 84 18.77 20.03 4.87
CA PRO A 84 19.85 19.41 5.66
C PRO A 84 19.91 17.88 5.43
N LYS A 85 21.13 17.35 5.28
CA LYS A 85 21.36 15.90 5.14
C LYS A 85 20.86 15.09 6.33
N SER A 86 20.72 15.70 7.51
CA SER A 86 20.14 15.05 8.69
C SER A 86 18.68 14.61 8.48
N ILE A 87 17.92 15.34 7.66
CA ILE A 87 16.55 14.95 7.29
C ILE A 87 16.59 13.66 6.47
N LEU A 88 17.45 13.56 5.47
CA LEU A 88 17.63 12.34 4.69
C LEU A 88 18.05 11.17 5.58
N THR A 89 19.00 11.40 6.51
CA THR A 89 19.43 10.37 7.46
C THR A 89 18.28 9.84 8.29
N GLN A 90 17.38 10.70 8.78
CA GLN A 90 16.21 10.29 9.55
C GLN A 90 15.22 9.49 8.71
N ILE A 91 14.97 9.89 7.45
CA ILE A 91 14.12 9.15 6.52
C ILE A 91 14.67 7.73 6.30
N LEU A 92 15.97 7.62 5.99
CA LEU A 92 16.63 6.34 5.77
C LEU A 92 16.62 5.47 7.02
N GLN A 93 16.84 6.05 8.21
CA GLN A 93 16.78 5.32 9.47
C GLN A 93 15.39 4.76 9.75
N GLY A 94 14.33 5.56 9.50
CA GLY A 94 12.96 5.08 9.64
C GLY A 94 12.65 3.91 8.71
N GLY A 95 13.17 3.95 7.47
CA GLY A 95 13.06 2.84 6.52
C GLY A 95 13.82 1.59 6.94
N GLU A 96 15.06 1.75 7.41
CA GLU A 96 15.90 0.67 7.91
C GLU A 96 15.27 -0.04 9.11
N ASP A 97 14.79 0.72 10.11
CA ASP A 97 14.15 0.16 11.30
C ASP A 97 12.90 -0.65 10.93
N LYS A 98 12.15 -0.19 9.91
CA LYS A 98 10.96 -0.90 9.45
C LYS A 98 11.30 -2.15 8.64
N ALA A 99 12.37 -2.12 7.84
CA ALA A 99 12.90 -3.30 7.16
C ALA A 99 13.42 -4.33 8.16
N GLN A 100 14.09 -3.89 9.23
CA GLN A 100 14.53 -4.75 10.32
C GLN A 100 13.33 -5.38 11.06
N GLU A 101 12.23 -4.64 11.32
CA GLU A 101 10.99 -5.20 11.88
C GLU A 101 10.37 -6.26 10.97
N ALA A 102 10.45 -6.07 9.66
CA ALA A 102 10.03 -7.07 8.67
C ALA A 102 10.94 -8.30 8.65
N GLY A 103 12.17 -8.19 9.17
CA GLY A 103 13.17 -9.25 9.21
C GLY A 103 14.04 -9.33 7.96
N ILE A 104 14.20 -8.23 7.22
CA ILE A 104 14.95 -8.17 5.96
C ILE A 104 16.00 -7.06 5.97
N PRO A 105 17.13 -7.22 5.24
CA PRO A 105 18.10 -6.16 5.04
C PRO A 105 17.68 -5.21 3.90
N ILE A 106 18.10 -3.94 3.99
CA ILE A 106 18.20 -3.06 2.85
C ILE A 106 19.64 -3.18 2.30
N VAL A 107 19.79 -3.71 1.09
CA VAL A 107 21.11 -4.10 0.54
C VAL A 107 21.70 -3.08 -0.43
N GLY A 108 21.04 -1.96 -0.64
CA GLY A 108 21.50 -0.90 -1.53
C GLY A 108 20.37 0.02 -1.95
N GLY A 109 20.53 0.65 -3.11
CA GLY A 109 19.53 1.54 -3.65
C GLY A 109 20.09 2.58 -4.60
N HIS A 110 19.24 3.54 -4.98
CA HIS A 110 19.63 4.66 -5.84
C HIS A 110 19.06 5.97 -5.30
N SER A 111 19.83 7.05 -5.43
CA SER A 111 19.40 8.40 -5.06
C SER A 111 19.60 9.38 -6.21
N VAL A 112 18.67 10.29 -6.36
CA VAL A 112 18.73 11.38 -7.33
C VAL A 112 18.49 12.72 -6.62
N ASP A 113 19.08 13.79 -7.16
CA ASP A 113 18.70 15.15 -6.77
C ASP A 113 17.30 15.44 -7.32
N ASP A 114 16.39 15.85 -6.45
CA ASP A 114 15.00 16.15 -6.83
C ASP A 114 14.53 17.37 -6.04
N ARG A 115 13.60 18.12 -6.59
CA ARG A 115 13.06 19.33 -5.94
C ARG A 115 12.25 19.03 -4.68
N GLU A 116 11.79 17.82 -4.53
CA GLU A 116 10.87 17.40 -3.47
C GLU A 116 11.33 16.04 -2.92
N PRO A 117 11.41 15.87 -1.58
CA PRO A 117 11.74 14.57 -1.03
C PRO A 117 10.79 13.48 -1.53
N LYS A 118 11.36 12.36 -1.94
CA LYS A 118 10.65 11.11 -2.26
C LYS A 118 11.42 9.96 -1.65
N TYR A 119 10.70 9.05 -1.07
CA TYR A 119 11.30 7.85 -0.49
C TYR A 119 10.37 6.65 -0.63
N GLY A 120 10.97 5.51 -0.78
CA GLY A 120 10.34 4.21 -0.79
C GLY A 120 11.33 3.11 -1.12
N LEU A 121 10.80 1.92 -1.35
CA LEU A 121 11.61 0.73 -1.56
C LEU A 121 11.22 0.00 -2.85
N VAL A 122 12.21 -0.64 -3.47
CA VAL A 122 11.97 -1.85 -4.25
C VAL A 122 12.08 -3.01 -3.29
N VAL A 123 11.02 -3.80 -3.16
CA VAL A 123 11.04 -4.99 -2.30
C VAL A 123 10.99 -6.24 -3.17
N THR A 124 11.90 -7.17 -2.89
CA THR A 124 11.92 -8.51 -3.49
C THR A 124 11.59 -9.54 -2.44
N GLY A 125 10.70 -10.46 -2.76
CA GLY A 125 10.27 -11.55 -1.90
C GLY A 125 10.07 -12.85 -2.67
N GLU A 126 9.65 -13.87 -1.95
CA GLU A 126 9.28 -15.18 -2.49
C GLU A 126 7.87 -15.58 -2.05
N ILE A 127 7.22 -16.43 -2.83
CA ILE A 127 5.89 -16.96 -2.54
C ILE A 127 5.87 -18.46 -2.83
N ALA A 128 5.39 -19.26 -1.89
CA ALA A 128 5.04 -20.65 -2.17
C ALA A 128 3.79 -20.70 -3.09
N LYS A 129 3.79 -21.59 -4.09
CA LYS A 129 2.72 -21.65 -5.10
C LYS A 129 1.31 -21.76 -4.53
N ASN A 130 1.16 -22.45 -3.42
CA ASN A 130 -0.11 -22.64 -2.72
C ASN A 130 -0.51 -21.47 -1.80
N GLU A 131 0.39 -20.51 -1.61
CA GLU A 131 0.18 -19.33 -0.76
C GLU A 131 -0.04 -18.04 -1.57
N LEU A 132 -0.06 -18.14 -2.89
CA LEU A 132 -0.30 -17.00 -3.77
C LEU A 132 -1.75 -16.50 -3.66
N TRP A 133 -1.90 -15.25 -3.23
CA TRP A 133 -3.16 -14.52 -3.23
C TRP A 133 -3.22 -13.55 -4.41
N VAL A 134 -4.30 -13.59 -5.16
CA VAL A 134 -4.54 -12.73 -6.33
C VAL A 134 -5.97 -12.21 -6.30
N ASN A 135 -6.17 -11.05 -6.87
CA ASN A 135 -7.47 -10.38 -6.91
C ASN A 135 -8.57 -11.19 -7.64
N SER A 136 -8.18 -12.09 -8.55
CA SER A 136 -9.09 -12.83 -9.41
C SER A 136 -9.73 -14.08 -8.77
N ARG A 137 -9.57 -14.32 -7.47
CA ARG A 137 -10.02 -15.56 -6.82
C ARG A 137 -11.15 -15.39 -5.79
N ALA A 138 -11.65 -14.18 -5.57
CA ALA A 138 -12.79 -13.97 -4.68
C ALA A 138 -14.04 -14.71 -5.19
N LYS A 139 -14.89 -15.16 -4.27
CA LYS A 139 -16.07 -15.99 -4.55
C LYS A 139 -17.33 -15.43 -3.91
N GLU A 140 -18.46 -15.77 -4.50
CA GLU A 140 -19.75 -15.51 -3.87
C GLU A 140 -19.82 -16.18 -2.50
N GLY A 141 -20.30 -15.43 -1.51
CA GLY A 141 -20.38 -15.87 -0.10
C GLY A 141 -19.15 -15.56 0.75
N ASP A 142 -18.05 -15.09 0.15
CA ASP A 142 -16.88 -14.64 0.90
C ASP A 142 -17.23 -13.49 1.85
N LYS A 143 -16.52 -13.43 2.98
CA LYS A 143 -16.61 -12.33 3.93
C LYS A 143 -15.45 -11.36 3.68
N ILE A 144 -15.79 -10.07 3.61
CA ILE A 144 -14.79 -9.00 3.47
C ILE A 144 -14.33 -8.61 4.87
N ILE A 145 -13.03 -8.68 5.11
CA ILE A 145 -12.41 -8.32 6.38
C ILE A 145 -11.47 -7.14 6.12
N LEU A 146 -11.65 -6.08 6.88
CA LEU A 146 -10.77 -4.91 6.91
C LEU A 146 -9.88 -5.00 8.16
N THR A 147 -8.57 -5.06 7.99
CA THR A 147 -7.61 -5.31 9.08
C THR A 147 -7.11 -4.04 9.77
N LYS A 148 -7.35 -2.88 9.18
CA LYS A 148 -7.01 -1.56 9.75
C LYS A 148 -8.16 -0.58 9.55
N PRO A 149 -8.36 0.39 10.46
CA PRO A 149 -9.36 1.44 10.28
C PRO A 149 -9.00 2.36 9.10
N LEU A 150 -10.02 2.93 8.47
CA LEU A 150 -9.87 3.86 7.35
C LEU A 150 -9.66 5.30 7.85
N GLY A 151 -9.11 6.17 6.98
CA GLY A 151 -9.06 7.61 7.24
C GLY A 151 -7.70 8.27 7.07
N THR A 152 -6.64 7.52 6.81
CA THR A 152 -5.26 8.03 6.68
C THR A 152 -5.15 9.17 5.67
N GLY A 153 -5.77 9.07 4.50
CA GLY A 153 -5.76 10.13 3.48
C GLY A 153 -6.45 11.43 3.93
N ILE A 154 -7.54 11.34 4.70
CA ILE A 154 -8.22 12.51 5.28
C ILE A 154 -7.32 13.18 6.31
N ILE A 155 -6.73 12.39 7.21
CA ILE A 155 -5.82 12.90 8.24
C ILE A 155 -4.57 13.51 7.61
N SER A 156 -3.93 12.86 6.64
CA SER A 156 -2.78 13.43 5.92
C SER A 156 -3.11 14.75 5.21
N THR A 157 -4.35 14.90 4.71
CA THR A 157 -4.82 16.18 4.15
C THR A 157 -4.94 17.26 5.23
N ALA A 158 -5.40 16.90 6.43
CA ALA A 158 -5.50 17.82 7.56
C ALA A 158 -4.11 18.19 8.12
N ILE A 159 -3.16 17.25 8.14
CA ILE A 159 -1.74 17.51 8.49
C ILE A 159 -1.16 18.56 7.55
N LYS A 160 -1.25 18.36 6.24
CA LYS A 160 -0.75 19.32 5.23
C LYS A 160 -1.35 20.72 5.34
N LYS A 161 -2.48 20.88 6.03
CA LYS A 161 -3.16 22.16 6.28
C LYS A 161 -2.96 22.68 7.72
N ASN A 162 -2.12 22.04 8.53
CA ASN A 162 -1.87 22.35 9.93
C ASN A 162 -3.16 22.38 10.79
N ILE A 163 -4.08 21.44 10.56
CA ILE A 163 -5.38 21.37 11.27
C ILE A 163 -5.46 20.13 12.17
N ALA A 164 -4.73 19.06 11.85
CA ALA A 164 -4.73 17.86 12.67
C ALA A 164 -4.04 18.12 14.02
N THR A 165 -4.60 17.59 15.10
CA THR A 165 -3.96 17.61 16.42
C THR A 165 -2.92 16.51 16.54
N ASP A 166 -1.95 16.67 17.45
CA ASP A 166 -0.84 15.72 17.63
C ASP A 166 -1.34 14.30 17.88
N ASP A 167 -2.39 14.11 18.69
CA ASP A 167 -2.96 12.78 18.97
C ASP A 167 -3.51 12.12 17.68
N ILE A 168 -4.17 12.89 16.82
CA ILE A 168 -4.69 12.38 15.52
C ILE A 168 -3.55 12.05 14.57
N ILE A 169 -2.49 12.88 14.55
CA ILE A 169 -1.28 12.65 13.76
C ILE A 169 -0.61 11.35 14.22
N GLN A 170 -0.40 11.19 15.52
CA GLN A 170 0.26 10.01 16.07
C GLN A 170 -0.49 8.72 15.76
N VAL A 171 -1.80 8.67 15.94
CA VAL A 171 -2.63 7.49 15.61
C VAL A 171 -2.56 7.17 14.10
N ALA A 172 -2.52 8.18 13.23
CA ALA A 172 -2.38 7.96 11.81
C ALA A 172 -0.99 7.42 11.44
N ILE A 173 0.08 7.94 12.05
CA ILE A 173 1.45 7.44 11.89
C ILE A 173 1.53 5.98 12.32
N GLU A 174 1.03 5.64 13.50
CA GLU A 174 0.99 4.26 14.01
C GLU A 174 0.28 3.31 13.05
N SER A 175 -0.90 3.70 12.57
CA SER A 175 -1.66 2.89 11.61
C SER A 175 -0.91 2.68 10.30
N MET A 176 -0.30 3.74 9.74
CA MET A 176 0.41 3.68 8.47
C MET A 176 1.75 2.95 8.58
N SER A 177 2.47 3.09 9.70
CA SER A 177 3.76 2.42 9.92
C SER A 177 3.65 0.99 10.44
N THR A 178 2.46 0.54 10.89
CA THR A 178 2.24 -0.86 11.28
C THR A 178 2.30 -1.76 10.05
N LEU A 179 3.18 -2.77 10.08
CA LEU A 179 3.32 -3.73 8.98
C LEU A 179 2.05 -4.58 8.81
N ASN A 180 1.63 -4.81 7.59
CA ASN A 180 0.58 -5.77 7.25
C ASN A 180 1.03 -7.24 7.39
N LYS A 181 2.29 -7.47 7.76
CA LYS A 181 2.88 -8.77 8.08
C LYS A 181 2.02 -9.57 9.05
N TYR A 182 1.61 -8.95 10.16
CA TYR A 182 0.84 -9.63 11.21
C TYR A 182 -0.53 -10.13 10.72
N ALA A 183 -1.19 -9.34 9.88
CA ALA A 183 -2.42 -9.76 9.23
C ALA A 183 -2.17 -10.92 8.25
N ALA A 184 -1.14 -10.81 7.42
CA ALA A 184 -0.77 -11.85 6.45
C ALA A 184 -0.40 -13.17 7.14
N ASP A 185 0.34 -13.14 8.25
CA ASP A 185 0.72 -14.32 9.03
C ASP A 185 -0.51 -15.06 9.61
N ILE A 186 -1.53 -14.31 10.03
CA ILE A 186 -2.80 -14.88 10.49
C ILE A 186 -3.59 -15.43 9.30
N LEU A 187 -3.64 -14.73 8.18
CA LEU A 187 -4.36 -15.15 6.98
C LEU A 187 -3.82 -16.46 6.39
N LYS A 188 -2.51 -16.75 6.54
CA LYS A 188 -1.93 -18.04 6.12
C LYS A 188 -2.51 -19.25 6.90
N GLN A 189 -3.12 -19.03 8.05
CA GLN A 189 -3.72 -20.08 8.88
C GLN A 189 -5.18 -20.38 8.53
N VAL A 190 -5.79 -19.60 7.65
CA VAL A 190 -7.19 -19.72 7.24
C VAL A 190 -7.31 -19.78 5.71
N LYS A 191 -8.46 -20.20 5.23
CA LYS A 191 -8.70 -20.22 3.78
C LYS A 191 -9.03 -18.82 3.29
N VAL A 192 -8.13 -18.23 2.53
CA VAL A 192 -8.28 -16.93 1.89
C VAL A 192 -8.41 -17.12 0.38
N HIS A 193 -9.28 -16.36 -0.28
CA HIS A 193 -9.45 -16.41 -1.73
C HIS A 193 -8.78 -15.25 -2.43
N ALA A 194 -8.93 -14.01 -1.95
CA ALA A 194 -8.31 -12.82 -2.49
C ALA A 194 -7.89 -11.88 -1.36
N VAL A 195 -6.81 -11.15 -1.56
CA VAL A 195 -6.30 -10.13 -0.65
C VAL A 195 -5.81 -8.96 -1.50
N THR A 196 -5.98 -7.76 -1.04
CA THR A 196 -5.32 -6.54 -1.53
C THR A 196 -5.03 -5.63 -0.35
N ASP A 197 -4.06 -4.78 -0.45
CA ASP A 197 -3.90 -3.69 0.51
C ASP A 197 -4.74 -2.47 0.10
N ILE A 198 -4.89 -1.48 0.97
CA ILE A 198 -5.64 -0.27 0.68
C ILE A 198 -4.72 0.93 0.76
N SER A 199 -4.44 1.53 -0.37
CA SER A 199 -3.59 2.70 -0.51
C SER A 199 -4.32 3.87 -1.23
N GLY A 200 -3.74 4.44 -2.25
CA GLY A 200 -4.19 5.67 -2.91
C GLY A 200 -5.59 5.65 -3.54
N PHE A 201 -6.09 4.50 -3.99
CA PHE A 201 -7.45 4.37 -4.57
C PHE A 201 -8.55 4.22 -3.52
N GLY A 202 -8.17 3.98 -2.24
CA GLY A 202 -9.10 3.78 -1.14
C GLY A 202 -9.89 2.47 -1.25
N LEU A 203 -10.71 2.20 -0.23
CA LEU A 203 -11.45 0.94 -0.12
C LEU A 203 -12.23 0.56 -1.39
N LEU A 204 -12.99 1.49 -1.96
CA LEU A 204 -13.85 1.19 -3.10
C LEU A 204 -13.04 0.94 -4.38
N GLY A 205 -11.90 1.63 -4.57
CA GLY A 205 -11.04 1.43 -5.71
C GLY A 205 -10.40 0.05 -5.71
N HIS A 206 -9.76 -0.34 -4.61
CA HIS A 206 -9.13 -1.66 -4.49
C HIS A 206 -10.15 -2.80 -4.48
N LEU A 207 -11.31 -2.60 -3.83
CA LEU A 207 -12.38 -3.61 -3.90
C LEU A 207 -12.97 -3.76 -5.31
N ARG A 208 -12.99 -2.68 -6.11
CA ARG A 208 -13.35 -2.75 -7.53
C ARG A 208 -12.42 -3.70 -8.27
N GLU A 209 -11.11 -3.59 -8.07
CA GLU A 209 -10.11 -4.44 -8.72
C GLU A 209 -10.37 -5.92 -8.42
N ILE A 210 -10.61 -6.28 -7.16
CA ILE A 210 -11.00 -7.65 -6.77
C ILE A 210 -12.30 -8.06 -7.45
N CYS A 211 -13.34 -7.21 -7.42
CA CYS A 211 -14.64 -7.54 -7.99
C CYS A 211 -14.59 -7.76 -9.50
N GLU A 212 -13.87 -6.90 -10.23
CA GLU A 212 -13.71 -7.01 -11.69
C GLU A 212 -12.89 -8.25 -12.07
N ALA A 213 -11.74 -8.47 -11.41
CA ALA A 213 -10.89 -9.62 -11.66
C ALA A 213 -11.57 -10.95 -11.34
N SER A 214 -12.36 -11.00 -10.26
CA SER A 214 -13.09 -12.21 -9.80
C SER A 214 -14.45 -12.36 -10.45
N LYS A 215 -14.98 -11.35 -11.15
CA LYS A 215 -16.33 -11.32 -11.74
C LYS A 215 -17.45 -11.51 -10.69
N VAL A 216 -17.29 -10.86 -9.55
CA VAL A 216 -18.23 -10.86 -8.43
C VAL A 216 -18.64 -9.43 -8.07
N SER A 217 -19.67 -9.30 -7.24
CA SER A 217 -20.08 -8.03 -6.64
C SER A 217 -19.87 -8.05 -5.14
N ALA A 218 -19.54 -6.91 -4.55
CA ALA A 218 -19.38 -6.77 -3.11
C ALA A 218 -20.48 -5.90 -2.49
N LYS A 219 -20.90 -6.25 -1.28
CA LYS A 219 -21.83 -5.45 -0.47
C LYS A 219 -21.14 -4.98 0.80
N ILE A 220 -21.01 -3.67 0.96
CA ILE A 220 -20.41 -3.05 2.14
C ILE A 220 -21.53 -2.41 2.98
N ASN A 221 -21.55 -2.71 4.27
CA ASN A 221 -22.32 -1.95 5.23
C ASN A 221 -21.46 -0.82 5.79
N PHE A 222 -21.74 0.41 5.38
CA PHE A 222 -21.01 1.62 5.79
C PHE A 222 -20.95 1.78 7.33
N LYS A 223 -21.97 1.35 8.04
CA LYS A 223 -22.02 1.44 9.51
C LYS A 223 -21.02 0.54 10.22
N ASN A 224 -20.57 -0.51 9.53
CA ASN A 224 -19.59 -1.48 10.07
C ASN A 224 -18.14 -1.08 9.76
N LEU A 225 -17.92 -0.01 8.99
CA LEU A 225 -16.56 0.47 8.72
C LEU A 225 -16.00 1.22 9.92
N GLU A 226 -14.81 0.81 10.32
CA GLU A 226 -14.05 1.49 11.37
C GLU A 226 -13.18 2.60 10.77
N TYR A 227 -13.05 3.68 11.53
CA TYR A 227 -12.31 4.87 11.12
C TYR A 227 -11.35 5.30 12.22
N LEU A 228 -10.19 5.79 11.82
CA LEU A 228 -9.25 6.44 12.73
C LEU A 228 -9.93 7.61 13.45
N PRO A 229 -9.56 7.89 14.70
CA PRO A 229 -10.08 9.02 15.47
C PRO A 229 -10.00 10.33 14.68
N GLY A 230 -11.03 11.16 14.78
CA GLY A 230 -11.10 12.45 14.06
C GLY A 230 -11.50 12.38 12.59
N THR A 231 -11.34 11.24 11.90
CA THR A 231 -11.59 11.11 10.44
C THR A 231 -12.95 11.63 10.01
N LYS A 232 -14.04 11.21 10.67
CA LYS A 232 -15.40 11.61 10.29
C LYS A 232 -15.63 13.11 10.47
N LYS A 233 -15.05 13.71 11.50
CA LYS A 233 -15.13 15.15 11.76
C LYS A 233 -14.36 15.91 10.68
N LEU A 234 -13.10 15.55 10.45
CA LEU A 234 -12.26 16.18 9.44
C LEU A 234 -12.89 16.10 8.02
N ALA A 235 -13.46 14.95 7.66
CA ALA A 235 -14.18 14.79 6.39
C ALA A 235 -15.38 15.75 6.29
N LYS A 236 -16.16 15.89 7.38
CA LYS A 236 -17.31 16.80 7.46
C LYS A 236 -16.91 18.27 7.35
N ASP A 237 -15.73 18.61 7.89
CA ASP A 237 -15.14 19.95 7.84
C ASP A 237 -14.45 20.23 6.48
N GLY A 238 -14.52 19.28 5.51
CA GLY A 238 -14.04 19.45 4.14
C GLY A 238 -12.57 19.07 3.90
N PHE A 239 -11.91 18.43 4.86
CA PHE A 239 -10.52 17.95 4.70
C PHE A 239 -10.50 16.61 3.95
N VAL A 240 -10.84 16.65 2.66
CA VAL A 240 -10.91 15.48 1.80
C VAL A 240 -9.73 15.49 0.82
N PRO A 241 -9.01 14.37 0.62
CA PRO A 241 -7.92 14.28 -0.35
C PRO A 241 -8.35 14.71 -1.76
N GLY A 242 -7.48 15.42 -2.46
CA GLY A 242 -7.77 15.83 -3.85
C GLY A 242 -7.98 14.63 -4.80
N GLY A 243 -7.43 13.47 -4.47
CA GLY A 243 -7.66 12.20 -5.19
C GLY A 243 -9.06 11.61 -5.03
N THR A 244 -9.78 11.94 -3.94
CA THR A 244 -11.08 11.33 -3.62
C THR A 244 -12.12 11.52 -4.73
N LYS A 245 -12.15 12.69 -5.38
CA LYS A 245 -13.06 12.93 -6.49
C LYS A 245 -12.76 12.02 -7.67
N ARG A 246 -11.48 11.87 -8.03
CA ARG A 246 -11.04 10.95 -9.10
C ARG A 246 -11.37 9.51 -8.75
N ASN A 247 -11.15 9.11 -7.51
CA ASN A 247 -11.48 7.77 -7.02
C ASN A 247 -12.99 7.52 -7.05
N LEU A 248 -13.81 8.52 -6.69
CA LEU A 248 -15.27 8.43 -6.81
C LEU A 248 -15.71 8.30 -8.27
N ASP A 249 -15.14 9.11 -9.16
CA ASP A 249 -15.44 9.03 -10.59
C ASP A 249 -15.02 7.66 -11.17
N TYR A 250 -13.88 7.10 -10.71
CA TYR A 250 -13.42 5.77 -11.12
C TYR A 250 -14.38 4.65 -10.74
N VAL A 251 -15.10 4.74 -9.61
CA VAL A 251 -16.00 3.67 -9.14
C VAL A 251 -17.48 3.96 -9.41
N ARG A 252 -17.84 5.17 -9.87
CA ARG A 252 -19.24 5.66 -9.93
C ARG A 252 -20.15 4.77 -10.74
N ASP A 253 -19.69 4.33 -11.90
CA ASP A 253 -20.54 3.61 -12.88
C ASP A 253 -20.88 2.18 -12.41
N ILE A 254 -20.11 1.66 -11.47
CA ILE A 254 -20.27 0.28 -10.95
C ILE A 254 -20.74 0.25 -9.49
N THR A 255 -20.82 1.39 -8.82
CA THR A 255 -21.18 1.47 -7.39
C THR A 255 -22.61 2.00 -7.23
N ARG A 256 -23.42 1.29 -6.46
CA ARG A 256 -24.75 1.75 -6.03
C ARG A 256 -24.69 2.11 -4.55
N PHE A 257 -25.02 3.36 -4.24
CA PHE A 257 -25.15 3.84 -2.87
C PHE A 257 -26.64 3.73 -2.47
N ASN A 258 -26.94 2.91 -1.47
CA ASN A 258 -28.25 2.80 -0.88
C ASN A 258 -28.29 3.59 0.42
N ASN A 259 -29.30 4.40 0.64
CA ASN A 259 -29.55 5.17 1.86
C ASN A 259 -29.94 4.27 3.03
#